data_b34e99eb38bdc8f149677a867cabe530
#
_entry.id   b34e99eb38bdc8f149677a867cabe530
#
_cell.length_a   1.000
_cell.length_b   1.000
_cell.length_c   1.000
_cell.angle_alpha   90.00
_cell.angle_beta   90.00
_cell.angle_gamma   90.00
#
_symmetry.space_group_name_H-M   'P 1'
#
loop_
_entity.id
_entity.type
_entity.pdbx_description
1 polymer ?
#
loop_
_entity_poly.entity_id
_entity_poly.type
_entity_poly.pdbx_seq_one_letter_code
_entity_poly.pdbx_strand_id
1 'polypeptide(L)'
;MTHTTVRTVKGVLGEKLGMTQVWDAENRLVPVTVIKAGPCVVTQVRDGDTDGYGAVQIAYGEIDPRKVNKPMKGHFEKAGVTPRRHLVELRTADAADYALGQEVTVEAFEAGQLVDASGTTKGKGFAGVMKRHGFHGVSSSHGAHRNHRKPGSIGGCSTPGRVFKGMRMAGRMGGVRQTTQNLTVHAVDAEKGLLLVKGAVPGPRGGIVLVRTAAKATPVAKEA
;
A
#
# COMPACT_ATOMS: atom_id res chain seq x y z
N MET A 1 -20.28 -9.53 19.46
CA MET A 1 -18.84 -9.21 19.52
C MET A 1 -18.18 -9.96 18.36
N THR A 2 -17.82 -9.26 17.30
CA THR A 2 -17.12 -9.85 16.15
C THR A 2 -15.68 -10.10 16.55
N HIS A 3 -15.31 -11.35 16.82
CA HIS A 3 -13.92 -11.75 16.98
C HIS A 3 -13.18 -11.51 15.67
N THR A 4 -12.54 -10.36 15.56
CA THR A 4 -11.58 -10.12 14.50
C THR A 4 -10.37 -11.00 14.79
N THR A 5 -10.28 -12.14 14.15
CA THR A 5 -9.11 -13.02 14.24
C THR A 5 -7.90 -12.21 13.78
N VAL A 6 -7.06 -11.79 14.74
CA VAL A 6 -5.81 -11.09 14.43
C VAL A 6 -4.89 -12.12 13.78
N ARG A 7 -4.44 -11.83 12.57
CA ARG A 7 -3.58 -12.72 11.77
C ARG A 7 -2.13 -12.31 11.97
N THR A 8 -1.22 -13.26 11.86
CA THR A 8 0.21 -13.01 11.67
C THR A 8 0.42 -12.29 10.35
N VAL A 9 0.90 -11.06 10.42
CA VAL A 9 1.13 -10.20 9.25
C VAL A 9 2.61 -9.86 9.17
N LYS A 10 3.31 -10.51 8.25
CA LYS A 10 4.66 -10.09 7.85
C LYS A 10 4.54 -8.92 6.87
N GLY A 11 5.43 -7.95 6.96
CA GLY A 11 5.41 -6.81 6.06
C GLY A 11 6.74 -6.09 5.98
N VAL A 12 7.02 -5.47 4.82
CA VAL A 12 8.24 -4.71 4.57
C VAL A 12 7.91 -3.46 3.77
N LEU A 13 8.64 -2.38 4.02
CA LEU A 13 8.64 -1.18 3.20
C LEU A 13 9.75 -1.28 2.15
N GLY A 14 9.45 -0.80 0.96
CA GLY A 14 10.42 -0.73 -0.12
C GLY A 14 10.12 0.37 -1.11
N GLU A 15 11.05 0.58 -2.01
CA GLU A 15 10.95 1.51 -3.12
C GLU A 15 10.70 0.77 -4.43
N LYS A 16 9.70 1.21 -5.18
CA LYS A 16 9.40 0.66 -6.50
C LYS A 16 10.47 1.11 -7.50
N LEU A 17 11.30 0.21 -7.98
CA LEU A 17 12.32 0.52 -9.00
C LEU A 17 11.72 0.62 -10.40
N GLY A 18 10.75 -0.25 -10.72
CA GLY A 18 10.11 -0.28 -12.03
C GLY A 18 9.43 -1.60 -12.32
N MET A 19 9.13 -1.82 -13.59
CA MET A 19 8.60 -3.10 -14.08
C MET A 19 9.54 -3.65 -15.15
N THR A 20 9.64 -4.97 -15.19
CA THR A 20 10.37 -5.71 -16.20
C THR A 20 9.61 -7.01 -16.54
N GLN A 21 10.17 -7.80 -17.39
CA GLN A 21 9.67 -9.13 -17.76
C GLN A 21 10.73 -10.16 -17.41
N VAL A 22 10.29 -11.29 -16.91
CA VAL A 22 11.13 -12.44 -16.57
C VAL A 22 10.49 -13.71 -17.09
N TRP A 23 11.29 -14.72 -17.41
CA TRP A 23 10.82 -16.04 -17.80
C TRP A 23 10.51 -16.85 -16.55
N ASP A 24 9.39 -17.55 -16.53
CA ASP A 24 9.09 -18.54 -15.51
C ASP A 24 9.70 -19.91 -15.87
N ALA A 25 9.55 -20.88 -14.96
CA ALA A 25 10.05 -22.25 -15.17
C ALA A 25 9.41 -22.97 -16.36
N GLU A 26 8.26 -22.47 -16.85
CA GLU A 26 7.52 -23.03 -17.99
C GLU A 26 7.79 -22.24 -19.29
N ASN A 27 8.88 -21.45 -19.34
CA ASN A 27 9.24 -20.59 -20.47
C ASN A 27 8.14 -19.59 -20.89
N ARG A 28 7.33 -19.13 -19.95
CA ARG A 28 6.35 -18.07 -20.18
C ARG A 28 6.90 -16.72 -19.71
N LEU A 29 6.65 -15.70 -20.50
CA LEU A 29 7.04 -14.34 -20.18
C LEU A 29 6.10 -13.75 -19.14
N VAL A 30 6.61 -13.44 -17.95
CA VAL A 30 5.83 -12.93 -16.82
C VAL A 30 6.21 -11.47 -16.53
N PRO A 31 5.24 -10.53 -16.54
CA PRO A 31 5.50 -9.16 -16.13
C PRO A 31 5.66 -9.09 -14.62
N VAL A 32 6.76 -8.48 -14.15
CA VAL A 32 7.04 -8.31 -12.72
C VAL A 32 7.36 -6.87 -12.38
N THR A 33 6.96 -6.46 -11.18
CA THR A 33 7.41 -5.22 -10.56
C THR A 33 8.59 -5.53 -9.64
N VAL A 34 9.68 -4.78 -9.79
CA VAL A 34 10.87 -4.89 -8.94
C VAL A 34 10.77 -3.84 -7.84
N ILE A 35 10.85 -4.31 -6.60
CA ILE A 35 10.80 -3.49 -5.38
C ILE A 35 12.10 -3.70 -4.62
N LYS A 36 12.85 -2.62 -4.36
CA LYS A 36 13.97 -2.63 -3.43
C LYS A 36 13.40 -2.50 -2.03
N ALA A 37 13.36 -3.58 -1.27
CA ALA A 37 12.70 -3.65 0.02
C ALA A 37 13.70 -3.91 1.14
N GLY A 38 13.53 -3.19 2.26
CA GLY A 38 14.42 -3.31 3.41
C GLY A 38 15.83 -2.75 3.21
N PRO A 39 16.69 -2.86 4.24
CA PRO A 39 16.29 -3.28 5.58
C PRO A 39 15.34 -2.29 6.24
N CYS A 40 14.29 -2.81 6.85
CA CYS A 40 13.39 -2.05 7.71
C CYS A 40 13.77 -2.30 9.17
N VAL A 41 13.65 -1.29 10.02
CA VAL A 41 14.02 -1.41 11.44
C VAL A 41 12.78 -1.25 12.29
N VAL A 42 12.61 -2.10 13.31
CA VAL A 42 11.51 -2.00 14.29
C VAL A 42 11.77 -0.84 15.22
N THR A 43 10.87 0.14 15.24
CA THR A 43 10.98 1.35 16.08
C THR A 43 10.04 1.36 17.27
N GLN A 44 8.97 0.57 17.23
CA GLN A 44 8.04 0.42 18.34
C GLN A 44 7.30 -0.91 18.22
N VAL A 45 7.09 -1.55 19.34
CA VAL A 45 6.19 -2.69 19.51
C VAL A 45 5.01 -2.22 20.36
N ARG A 46 3.79 -2.52 19.92
CA ARG A 46 2.55 -2.25 20.67
C ARG A 46 1.98 -3.54 21.17
N ASP A 47 1.55 -3.48 22.42
CA ASP A 47 0.96 -4.61 23.12
C ASP A 47 -0.55 -4.42 23.30
N GLY A 48 -1.28 -5.54 23.31
CA GLY A 48 -2.72 -5.57 23.50
C GLY A 48 -3.16 -5.01 24.84
N ASP A 49 -2.37 -5.22 25.89
CA ASP A 49 -2.73 -4.83 27.26
C ASP A 49 -2.59 -3.33 27.51
N THR A 50 -1.55 -2.71 26.97
CA THR A 50 -1.25 -1.29 27.17
C THR A 50 -1.84 -0.41 26.08
N ASP A 51 -1.76 -0.83 24.83
CA ASP A 51 -2.18 -0.05 23.65
C ASP A 51 -3.57 -0.44 23.13
N GLY A 52 -4.17 -1.52 23.63
CA GLY A 52 -5.45 -2.06 23.18
C GLY A 52 -5.39 -2.87 21.86
N TYR A 53 -4.22 -3.04 21.26
CA TYR A 53 -4.00 -3.87 20.08
C TYR A 53 -2.52 -4.22 19.91
N GLY A 54 -2.25 -5.38 19.30
CA GLY A 54 -0.88 -5.79 18.94
C GLY A 54 -0.48 -5.23 17.58
N ALA A 55 0.69 -4.59 17.50
CA ALA A 55 1.26 -4.07 16.26
C ALA A 55 2.77 -3.84 16.36
N VAL A 56 3.43 -3.83 15.22
CA VAL A 56 4.86 -3.51 15.09
C VAL A 56 5.02 -2.31 14.17
N GLN A 57 5.70 -1.27 14.63
CA GLN A 57 6.07 -0.13 13.80
C GLN A 57 7.42 -0.40 13.16
N ILE A 58 7.44 -0.39 11.83
CA ILE A 58 8.65 -0.53 11.02
C ILE A 58 9.03 0.79 10.36
N ALA A 59 10.31 1.05 10.29
CA ALA A 59 10.89 2.28 9.72
C ALA A 59 11.80 1.96 8.53
N TYR A 60 11.73 2.78 7.47
CA TYR A 60 12.47 2.60 6.23
C TYR A 60 13.01 3.92 5.67
N GLY A 61 14.13 3.83 4.97
CA GLY A 61 14.75 4.94 4.27
C GLY A 61 15.50 5.88 5.21
N GLU A 62 16.72 6.17 4.91
CA GLU A 62 17.58 7.06 5.72
C GLU A 62 17.15 8.51 5.60
N ILE A 63 17.33 9.27 6.67
CA ILE A 63 17.12 10.70 6.72
C ILE A 63 18.23 11.37 7.52
N ASP A 64 18.69 12.53 7.07
CA ASP A 64 19.64 13.34 7.83
C ASP A 64 19.04 13.70 9.20
N PRO A 65 19.73 13.39 10.33
CA PRO A 65 19.25 13.71 11.68
C PRO A 65 18.91 15.18 11.90
N ARG A 66 19.52 16.09 11.14
CA ARG A 66 19.24 17.53 11.18
C ARG A 66 17.85 17.89 10.67
N LYS A 67 17.27 17.03 9.83
CA LYS A 67 15.93 17.22 9.23
C LYS A 67 14.81 16.59 10.08
N VAL A 68 15.17 15.96 11.20
CA VAL A 68 14.21 15.30 12.11
C VAL A 68 13.87 16.25 13.25
N ASN A 69 12.58 16.43 13.52
CA ASN A 69 12.12 17.26 14.63
C ASN A 69 12.40 16.58 15.97
N LYS A 70 12.45 17.38 17.04
CA LYS A 70 12.81 16.92 18.40
C LYS A 70 11.94 15.75 18.93
N PRO A 71 10.59 15.73 18.76
CA PRO A 71 9.77 14.59 19.18
C PRO A 71 10.12 13.29 18.48
N MET A 72 10.32 13.35 17.14
CA MET A 72 10.69 12.16 16.38
C MET A 72 12.11 11.68 16.67
N LYS A 73 13.03 12.62 16.96
CA LYS A 73 14.37 12.27 17.41
C LYS A 73 14.31 11.44 18.70
N GLY A 74 13.57 11.90 19.71
CA GLY A 74 13.37 11.16 20.96
C GLY A 74 12.70 9.79 20.74
N HIS A 75 11.79 9.66 19.75
CA HIS A 75 11.17 8.39 19.39
C HIS A 75 12.21 7.37 18.88
N PHE A 76 13.11 7.78 17.98
CA PHE A 76 14.16 6.92 17.46
C PHE A 76 15.25 6.63 18.52
N GLU A 77 15.59 7.60 19.38
CA GLU A 77 16.53 7.42 20.48
C GLU A 77 16.01 6.38 21.47
N LYS A 78 14.71 6.40 21.80
CA LYS A 78 14.08 5.37 22.65
C LYS A 78 14.18 3.96 22.08
N ALA A 79 14.12 3.85 20.75
CA ALA A 79 14.27 2.57 20.04
C ALA A 79 15.75 2.17 19.83
N GLY A 80 16.71 3.05 20.10
CA GLY A 80 18.13 2.83 19.87
C GLY A 80 18.53 2.76 18.40
N VAL A 81 17.72 3.40 17.51
CA VAL A 81 17.91 3.31 16.04
C VAL A 81 18.19 4.67 15.42
N THR A 82 18.89 4.67 14.29
CA THR A 82 19.08 5.88 13.48
C THR A 82 17.75 6.35 12.88
N PRO A 83 17.50 7.67 12.77
CA PRO A 83 16.28 8.20 12.19
C PRO A 83 16.02 7.68 10.79
N ARG A 84 14.77 7.32 10.53
CA ARG A 84 14.27 6.85 9.24
C ARG A 84 13.14 7.76 8.73
N ARG A 85 12.97 7.78 7.41
CA ARG A 85 12.04 8.70 6.74
C ARG A 85 10.58 8.27 6.79
N HIS A 86 10.35 6.96 6.65
CA HIS A 86 9.01 6.40 6.54
C HIS A 86 8.75 5.43 7.68
N LEU A 87 7.69 5.67 8.42
CA LEU A 87 7.21 4.81 9.49
C LEU A 87 5.84 4.27 9.10
N VAL A 88 5.63 2.98 9.29
CA VAL A 88 4.35 2.32 9.07
C VAL A 88 4.14 1.31 10.17
N GLU A 89 2.92 1.24 10.67
CA GLU A 89 2.49 0.27 11.67
C GLU A 89 1.80 -0.91 10.99
N LEU A 90 2.20 -2.10 11.36
CA LEU A 90 1.64 -3.37 10.94
C LEU A 90 0.94 -4.02 12.13
N ARG A 91 -0.38 -4.15 12.07
CA ARG A 91 -1.14 -4.90 13.06
C ARG A 91 -0.95 -6.39 12.83
N THR A 92 -0.43 -7.07 13.84
CA THR A 92 -0.13 -8.50 13.79
C THR A 92 -0.39 -9.16 15.15
N ALA A 93 -0.69 -10.46 15.13
CA ALA A 93 -0.94 -11.24 16.34
C ALA A 93 0.36 -11.46 17.14
N ASP A 94 1.46 -11.59 16.45
CA ASP A 94 2.80 -11.96 16.94
C ASP A 94 3.69 -10.71 17.16
N ALA A 95 3.08 -9.59 17.57
CA ALA A 95 3.81 -8.37 17.85
C ALA A 95 4.89 -8.56 18.95
N ALA A 96 4.62 -9.43 19.93
CA ALA A 96 5.53 -9.73 21.03
C ALA A 96 6.84 -10.45 20.59
N ASP A 97 6.84 -11.08 19.41
CA ASP A 97 8.01 -11.81 18.88
C ASP A 97 9.06 -10.84 18.30
N TYR A 98 8.73 -9.57 18.15
CA TYR A 98 9.62 -8.55 17.60
C TYR A 98 10.32 -7.77 18.69
N ALA A 99 11.63 -7.55 18.50
CA ALA A 99 12.44 -6.72 19.38
C ALA A 99 12.66 -5.31 18.79
N LEU A 100 12.78 -4.32 19.66
CA LEU A 100 13.18 -2.95 19.25
C LEU A 100 14.56 -2.99 18.60
N GLY A 101 14.73 -2.28 17.49
CA GLY A 101 15.98 -2.26 16.71
C GLY A 101 16.16 -3.48 15.81
N GLN A 102 15.29 -4.48 15.85
CA GLN A 102 15.37 -5.64 14.96
C GLN A 102 15.22 -5.22 13.48
N GLU A 103 16.05 -5.79 12.64
CA GLU A 103 15.96 -5.61 11.20
C GLU A 103 14.99 -6.61 10.57
N VAL A 104 14.13 -6.10 9.68
CA VAL A 104 13.20 -6.89 8.87
C VAL A 104 13.62 -6.76 7.41
N THR A 105 14.01 -7.86 6.80
CA THR A 105 14.49 -7.95 5.42
C THR A 105 13.47 -8.61 4.49
N VAL A 106 13.82 -8.73 3.22
CA VAL A 106 13.01 -9.42 2.21
C VAL A 106 12.88 -10.92 2.47
N GLU A 107 13.76 -11.52 3.28
CA GLU A 107 13.73 -12.94 3.66
C GLU A 107 12.46 -13.34 4.41
N ALA A 108 11.70 -12.34 4.90
CA ALA A 108 10.39 -12.60 5.48
C ALA A 108 9.36 -13.16 4.47
N PHE A 109 9.67 -13.10 3.16
CA PHE A 109 8.80 -13.56 2.08
C PHE A 109 9.42 -14.71 1.30
N GLU A 110 8.58 -15.58 0.75
CA GLU A 110 8.96 -16.73 -0.04
C GLU A 110 8.42 -16.62 -1.46
N ALA A 111 9.12 -17.25 -2.43
CA ALA A 111 8.62 -17.35 -3.80
C ALA A 111 7.30 -18.13 -3.84
N GLY A 112 6.36 -17.68 -4.66
CA GLY A 112 5.00 -18.25 -4.73
C GLY A 112 4.02 -17.71 -3.69
N GLN A 113 4.48 -17.05 -2.64
CA GLN A 113 3.63 -16.46 -1.60
C GLN A 113 2.71 -15.37 -2.16
N LEU A 114 1.48 -15.29 -1.65
CA LEU A 114 0.55 -14.20 -1.96
C LEU A 114 0.78 -13.00 -1.04
N VAL A 115 0.88 -11.83 -1.63
CA VAL A 115 1.12 -10.55 -0.94
C VAL A 115 0.15 -9.47 -1.39
N ASP A 116 -0.09 -8.51 -0.51
CA ASP A 116 -0.80 -7.26 -0.81
C ASP A 116 0.21 -6.12 -0.89
N ALA A 117 0.19 -5.37 -1.99
CA ALA A 117 1.05 -4.21 -2.19
C ALA A 117 0.24 -2.91 -2.09
N SER A 118 0.59 -2.06 -1.12
CA SER A 118 -0.03 -0.76 -0.90
C SER A 118 0.92 0.38 -1.25
N GLY A 119 0.46 1.35 -2.03
CA GLY A 119 1.25 2.52 -2.39
C GLY A 119 0.37 3.71 -2.75
N THR A 120 0.99 4.88 -2.89
CA THR A 120 0.29 6.08 -3.34
C THR A 120 0.26 6.12 -4.87
N THR A 121 -0.93 6.16 -5.46
CA THR A 121 -1.11 6.17 -6.92
C THR A 121 -0.56 7.44 -7.55
N LYS A 122 -0.21 7.35 -8.85
CA LYS A 122 0.16 8.53 -9.63
C LYS A 122 -0.98 9.55 -9.63
N GLY A 123 -0.67 10.82 -9.37
CA GLY A 123 -1.63 11.91 -9.47
C GLY A 123 -2.07 12.15 -10.91
N LYS A 124 -3.36 12.44 -11.11
CA LYS A 124 -3.97 12.75 -12.42
C LYS A 124 -4.60 14.15 -12.44
N GLY A 125 -4.30 14.97 -11.43
CA GLY A 125 -4.83 16.32 -11.27
C GLY A 125 -6.34 16.34 -11.05
N PHE A 126 -6.98 17.45 -11.44
CA PHE A 126 -8.44 17.57 -11.45
C PHE A 126 -9.00 16.81 -12.65
N ALA A 127 -9.91 15.90 -12.43
CA ALA A 127 -10.51 15.07 -13.46
C ALA A 127 -12.03 15.24 -13.49
N GLY A 128 -12.57 15.33 -14.70
CA GLY A 128 -14.01 15.35 -14.94
C GLY A 128 -14.66 13.99 -14.62
N VAL A 129 -15.97 13.96 -14.51
CA VAL A 129 -16.74 12.78 -14.10
C VAL A 129 -16.57 11.59 -15.04
N MET A 130 -16.36 11.80 -16.34
CA MET A 130 -16.10 10.73 -17.29
C MET A 130 -14.81 9.99 -16.96
N LYS A 131 -13.69 10.73 -16.78
CA LYS A 131 -12.39 10.14 -16.43
C LYS A 131 -12.36 9.56 -15.03
N ARG A 132 -12.99 10.26 -14.05
CA ARG A 132 -12.91 9.92 -12.63
C ARG A 132 -13.82 8.77 -12.24
N HIS A 133 -15.02 8.71 -12.84
CA HIS A 133 -16.09 7.78 -12.44
C HIS A 133 -16.65 6.93 -13.59
N GLY A 134 -16.14 7.12 -14.82
CA GLY A 134 -16.62 6.36 -15.99
C GLY A 134 -18.01 6.76 -16.48
N PHE A 135 -18.44 8.01 -16.27
CA PHE A 135 -19.72 8.48 -16.78
C PHE A 135 -19.71 8.53 -18.31
N HIS A 136 -20.82 8.18 -18.95
CA HIS A 136 -20.95 8.14 -20.41
C HIS A 136 -21.02 9.53 -21.05
N GLY A 137 -21.55 10.53 -20.30
CA GLY A 137 -21.85 11.84 -20.87
C GLY A 137 -23.12 11.82 -21.71
N VAL A 138 -23.26 12.80 -22.62
CA VAL A 138 -24.44 12.95 -23.49
C VAL A 138 -23.98 12.91 -24.94
N SER A 139 -24.85 12.52 -25.88
CA SER A 139 -24.56 12.42 -27.31
C SER A 139 -24.02 13.74 -27.89
N SER A 140 -23.30 13.65 -29.01
CA SER A 140 -22.71 14.82 -29.66
C SER A 140 -23.74 15.66 -30.46
N SER A 141 -24.92 15.11 -30.72
CA SER A 141 -25.99 15.71 -31.52
C SER A 141 -27.36 15.61 -30.82
N HIS A 142 -28.44 15.81 -31.56
CA HIS A 142 -29.83 15.75 -31.04
C HIS A 142 -30.11 16.75 -29.91
N GLY A 143 -29.66 18.00 -30.07
CA GLY A 143 -29.94 19.08 -29.12
C GLY A 143 -29.19 19.00 -27.78
N ALA A 144 -28.16 18.16 -27.69
CA ALA A 144 -27.36 17.99 -26.45
C ALA A 144 -26.64 19.28 -26.00
N HIS A 145 -26.36 20.21 -26.92
CA HIS A 145 -25.70 21.49 -26.64
C HIS A 145 -24.39 21.30 -25.85
N ARG A 146 -24.06 22.16 -24.89
CA ARG A 146 -22.79 22.18 -24.13
C ARG A 146 -22.74 21.16 -22.97
N ASN A 147 -23.51 20.08 -23.00
CA ASN A 147 -23.62 19.12 -21.89
C ASN A 147 -22.86 17.82 -22.08
N HIS A 148 -22.08 17.67 -23.17
CA HIS A 148 -21.43 16.41 -23.62
C HIS A 148 -20.65 15.68 -22.52
N ARG A 149 -19.97 16.41 -21.64
CA ARG A 149 -19.07 15.80 -20.63
C ARG A 149 -19.47 16.13 -19.19
N LYS A 150 -20.68 16.63 -18.98
CA LYS A 150 -21.22 16.99 -17.66
C LYS A 150 -21.75 15.75 -16.91
N PRO A 151 -21.90 15.81 -15.57
CA PRO A 151 -22.41 14.71 -14.78
C PRO A 151 -23.90 14.38 -15.02
N GLY A 152 -24.67 15.32 -15.57
CA GLY A 152 -26.13 15.23 -15.64
C GLY A 152 -26.80 15.74 -14.37
N SER A 153 -27.98 15.24 -14.07
CA SER A 153 -28.71 15.61 -12.86
C SER A 153 -27.95 15.19 -11.59
N ILE A 154 -27.93 16.05 -10.58
CA ILE A 154 -27.29 15.81 -9.29
C ILE A 154 -28.29 15.66 -8.15
N GLY A 155 -29.61 15.70 -8.44
CA GLY A 155 -30.67 15.52 -7.46
C GLY A 155 -32.04 15.96 -7.97
N GLY A 156 -33.06 15.80 -7.14
CA GLY A 156 -34.39 16.37 -7.33
C GLY A 156 -34.40 17.85 -6.92
N CYS A 157 -35.49 18.54 -7.24
CA CYS A 157 -35.66 19.97 -6.95
C CYS A 157 -35.94 20.24 -5.46
N SER A 158 -37.21 20.46 -5.10
CA SER A 158 -37.65 20.82 -3.74
C SER A 158 -37.47 19.69 -2.72
N THR A 159 -37.60 18.45 -3.16
CA THR A 159 -37.36 17.25 -2.32
C THR A 159 -36.27 16.39 -2.95
N PRO A 160 -35.14 16.15 -2.25
CA PRO A 160 -34.79 16.43 -0.84
C PRO A 160 -34.24 17.84 -0.57
N GLY A 161 -34.25 18.79 -1.52
CA GLY A 161 -33.73 20.14 -1.36
C GLY A 161 -32.19 20.24 -1.15
N ARG A 162 -31.47 19.17 -1.39
CA ARG A 162 -30.01 19.07 -1.21
C ARG A 162 -29.39 18.02 -2.14
N VAL A 163 -28.10 18.14 -2.37
CA VAL A 163 -27.30 17.08 -3.01
C VAL A 163 -26.81 16.11 -1.94
N PHE A 164 -27.00 14.82 -2.15
CA PHE A 164 -26.58 13.79 -1.20
C PHE A 164 -25.05 13.74 -1.05
N LYS A 165 -24.59 13.48 0.18
CA LYS A 165 -23.17 13.20 0.44
C LYS A 165 -22.72 11.98 -0.36
N GLY A 166 -21.49 12.03 -0.90
CA GLY A 166 -20.93 10.94 -1.70
C GLY A 166 -21.36 10.94 -3.17
N MET A 167 -22.16 11.93 -3.64
CA MET A 167 -22.47 12.10 -5.05
C MET A 167 -21.19 12.18 -5.89
N ARG A 168 -21.13 11.39 -6.96
CA ARG A 168 -19.96 11.32 -7.84
C ARG A 168 -19.85 12.58 -8.69
N MET A 169 -18.83 13.39 -8.42
CA MET A 169 -18.54 14.65 -9.10
C MET A 169 -17.10 14.72 -9.57
N ALA A 170 -16.82 15.71 -10.42
CA ALA A 170 -15.44 16.06 -10.80
C ALA A 170 -14.61 16.41 -9.55
N GLY A 171 -13.30 16.20 -9.64
CA GLY A 171 -12.39 16.51 -8.54
C GLY A 171 -11.02 15.86 -8.72
N ARG A 172 -10.19 15.94 -7.69
CA ARG A 172 -8.86 15.35 -7.69
C ARG A 172 -8.92 13.85 -7.90
N MET A 173 -8.10 13.36 -8.83
CA MET A 173 -7.94 11.93 -9.13
C MET A 173 -6.48 11.52 -8.94
N GLY A 174 -6.25 10.34 -8.36
CA GLY A 174 -4.91 9.86 -8.02
C GLY A 174 -4.28 10.58 -6.83
N GLY A 175 -3.02 10.23 -6.50
CA GLY A 175 -2.36 10.71 -5.30
C GLY A 175 -3.03 10.18 -4.01
N VAL A 176 -3.70 9.05 -4.08
CA VAL A 176 -4.37 8.37 -2.98
C VAL A 176 -3.73 7.02 -2.72
N ARG A 177 -3.79 6.56 -1.48
CA ARG A 177 -3.34 5.20 -1.13
C ARG A 177 -4.26 4.17 -1.77
N GLN A 178 -3.67 3.22 -2.48
CA GLN A 178 -4.36 2.08 -3.07
C GLN A 178 -3.61 0.79 -2.75
N THR A 179 -4.34 -0.29 -2.59
CA THR A 179 -3.78 -1.62 -2.36
C THR A 179 -4.17 -2.52 -3.52
N THR A 180 -3.18 -3.16 -4.14
CA THR A 180 -3.40 -4.29 -5.04
C THR A 180 -3.25 -5.55 -4.22
N GLN A 181 -4.30 -6.35 -4.18
CA GLN A 181 -4.38 -7.58 -3.36
C GLN A 181 -3.99 -8.81 -4.16
N ASN A 182 -3.52 -9.84 -3.45
CA ASN A 182 -3.25 -11.17 -3.98
C ASN A 182 -2.26 -11.19 -5.15
N LEU A 183 -1.19 -10.42 -5.04
CA LEU A 183 -0.07 -10.51 -5.97
C LEU A 183 0.83 -11.68 -5.55
N THR A 184 1.36 -12.41 -6.54
CA THR A 184 2.28 -13.51 -6.27
C THR A 184 3.73 -13.00 -6.25
N VAL A 185 4.49 -13.37 -5.26
CA VAL A 185 5.94 -13.16 -5.22
C VAL A 185 6.58 -14.11 -6.25
N HIS A 186 7.25 -13.56 -7.25
CA HIS A 186 7.93 -14.36 -8.27
C HIS A 186 9.29 -14.86 -7.76
N ALA A 187 10.09 -13.97 -7.19
CA ALA A 187 11.41 -14.29 -6.66
C ALA A 187 11.80 -13.29 -5.55
N VAL A 188 12.66 -13.74 -4.67
CA VAL A 188 13.27 -12.93 -3.60
C VAL A 188 14.78 -13.01 -3.75
N ASP A 189 15.45 -11.85 -3.84
CA ASP A 189 16.91 -11.73 -3.87
C ASP A 189 17.35 -11.06 -2.56
N ALA A 190 17.77 -11.87 -1.60
CA ALA A 190 18.18 -11.41 -0.28
C ALA A 190 19.45 -10.56 -0.33
N GLU A 191 20.42 -10.91 -1.19
CA GLU A 191 21.70 -10.22 -1.29
C GLU A 191 21.52 -8.76 -1.76
N LYS A 192 20.64 -8.55 -2.73
CA LYS A 192 20.36 -7.22 -3.29
C LYS A 192 19.17 -6.51 -2.61
N GLY A 193 18.46 -7.19 -1.70
CA GLY A 193 17.26 -6.70 -1.08
C GLY A 193 16.12 -6.46 -2.09
N LEU A 194 15.98 -7.32 -3.11
CA LEU A 194 14.99 -7.17 -4.16
C LEU A 194 13.85 -8.17 -3.99
N LEU A 195 12.64 -7.65 -4.13
CA LEU A 195 11.42 -8.44 -4.17
C LEU A 195 10.77 -8.27 -5.56
N LEU A 196 10.65 -9.35 -6.29
CA LEU A 196 9.97 -9.39 -7.59
C LEU A 196 8.54 -9.87 -7.40
N VAL A 197 7.58 -9.01 -7.72
CA VAL A 197 6.15 -9.30 -7.55
C VAL A 197 5.48 -9.35 -8.92
N LYS A 198 4.75 -10.41 -9.20
CA LYS A 198 4.04 -10.62 -10.48
C LYS A 198 2.93 -9.57 -10.63
N GLY A 199 2.98 -8.80 -11.72
CA GLY A 199 1.98 -7.80 -12.07
C GLY A 199 2.32 -6.37 -11.63
N ALA A 200 1.31 -5.51 -11.63
CA ALA A 200 1.45 -4.08 -11.39
C ALA A 200 1.27 -3.72 -9.91
N VAL A 201 2.13 -2.85 -9.41
CA VAL A 201 2.09 -2.29 -8.06
C VAL A 201 1.75 -0.80 -8.12
N PRO A 202 0.91 -0.26 -7.22
CA PRO A 202 0.54 1.16 -7.23
C PRO A 202 1.74 2.09 -7.08
N GLY A 203 1.68 3.24 -7.71
CA GLY A 203 2.65 4.33 -7.56
C GLY A 203 3.62 4.50 -8.73
N PRO A 204 4.38 5.61 -8.71
CA PRO A 204 5.45 5.89 -9.67
C PRO A 204 6.70 5.06 -9.36
N ARG A 205 7.72 5.12 -10.23
CA ARG A 205 9.09 4.71 -9.90
C ARG A 205 9.60 5.62 -8.79
N GLY A 206 10.40 5.07 -7.87
CA GLY A 206 10.86 5.78 -6.66
C GLY A 206 9.77 5.94 -5.58
N GLY A 207 8.56 5.46 -5.83
CA GLY A 207 7.47 5.51 -4.84
C GLY A 207 7.61 4.45 -3.76
N ILE A 208 7.27 4.82 -2.52
CA ILE A 208 7.28 3.89 -1.39
C ILE A 208 6.08 2.96 -1.49
N VAL A 209 6.35 1.68 -1.28
CA VAL A 209 5.38 0.59 -1.29
C VAL A 209 5.50 -0.19 0.00
N LEU A 210 4.37 -0.44 0.64
CA LEU A 210 4.24 -1.41 1.71
C LEU A 210 3.81 -2.75 1.11
N VAL A 211 4.64 -3.78 1.25
CA VAL A 211 4.29 -5.16 0.91
C VAL A 211 4.03 -5.91 2.19
N ARG A 212 2.92 -6.63 2.24
CA ARG A 212 2.54 -7.46 3.40
C ARG A 212 1.91 -8.77 2.94
N THR A 213 1.85 -9.76 3.82
CA THR A 213 1.10 -10.99 3.55
C THR A 213 -0.33 -10.68 3.17
N ALA A 214 -0.85 -11.37 2.15
CA ALA A 214 -2.18 -11.08 1.62
C ALA A 214 -3.28 -11.37 2.65
N ALA A 215 -4.19 -10.40 2.81
CA ALA A 215 -5.29 -10.53 3.76
C ALA A 215 -6.30 -11.63 3.39
N LYS A 216 -6.37 -11.97 2.10
CA LYS A 216 -7.29 -12.99 1.55
C LYS A 216 -6.59 -14.32 1.21
N ALA A 217 -5.29 -14.42 1.41
CA ALA A 217 -4.60 -15.69 1.26
C ALA A 217 -5.13 -16.69 2.28
N THR A 218 -5.52 -17.87 1.82
CA THR A 218 -5.73 -19.01 2.71
C THR A 218 -4.38 -19.32 3.37
N PRO A 219 -4.31 -19.44 4.71
CA PRO A 219 -3.07 -19.86 5.33
C PRO A 219 -2.66 -21.20 4.71
N VAL A 220 -1.48 -21.24 4.11
CA VAL A 220 -0.88 -22.52 3.69
C VAL A 220 -0.70 -23.31 4.98
N ALA A 221 -1.43 -24.41 5.12
CA ALA A 221 -1.21 -25.33 6.22
C ALA A 221 0.27 -25.71 6.16
N LYS A 222 1.03 -25.42 7.22
CA LYS A 222 2.35 -26.00 7.35
C LYS A 222 2.11 -27.51 7.46
N GLU A 223 2.50 -28.25 6.43
CA GLU A 223 2.66 -29.67 6.56
C GLU A 223 3.67 -29.91 7.70
N ALA A 224 3.19 -30.65 8.69
CA ALA A 224 3.93 -31.01 9.90
C ALA A 224 5.02 -32.04 9.58
#